data_d4f77a2ac49683154771c0e58ec2bb7e
#
_entry.id   d4f77a2ac49683154771c0e58ec2bb7e
#
_cell.length_a   1.000
_cell.length_b   1.000
_cell.length_c   1.000
_cell.angle_alpha   90.00
_cell.angle_beta   90.00
_cell.angle_gamma   90.00
#
_symmetry.space_group_name_H-M   'P 1'
#
loop_
_entity.id
_entity.type
_entity.pdbx_description
1 polymer ?
#
loop_
_entity_poly.entity_id
_entity_poly.type
_entity_poly.pdbx_seq_one_letter_code
_entity_poly.pdbx_strand_id
1 'polypeptide(L)'
;MKLDGKTAIITGGASGFGLGIAEKFLAEGATVLIADIDGAAAEGAAQGIGAFAAQCDVSKDADVAALTATAIAKMGRIDILVNNAGVTHLPAAMEDISEEDFDRVLNVNTKSVYLAAKHIIPLMKAQGSGAVLNVASTAGVSPRPRLSWYNASKGWMITATKSMAVELAPAGVRVNAINPVAGETPLLKSFMGEDTPEMRAKFVSTIPIGRFSTPQDMGNAAAFLCSDEASMITGVAMEVDGGRCI
;
A
#
# COMPACT_ATOMS: atom_id res chain seq x y z
N MET A 1 7.98 21.61 0.35
CA MET A 1 7.06 20.45 0.42
C MET A 1 7.41 19.51 -0.74
N LYS A 2 7.58 18.22 -0.46
CA LYS A 2 8.07 17.24 -1.47
C LYS A 2 7.03 16.88 -2.54
N LEU A 3 5.75 17.07 -2.22
CA LEU A 3 4.61 16.68 -3.06
C LEU A 3 3.71 17.87 -3.40
N ASP A 4 4.26 19.07 -3.37
CA ASP A 4 3.52 20.30 -3.63
C ASP A 4 2.81 20.25 -4.99
N GLY A 5 1.48 20.49 -4.99
CA GLY A 5 0.63 20.44 -6.18
C GLY A 5 0.41 19.05 -6.79
N LYS A 6 0.92 17.97 -6.21
CA LYS A 6 0.65 16.60 -6.67
C LYS A 6 -0.72 16.12 -6.16
N THR A 7 -1.33 15.19 -6.90
CA THR A 7 -2.60 14.55 -6.53
C THR A 7 -2.37 13.05 -6.32
N ALA A 8 -2.95 12.49 -5.26
CA ALA A 8 -2.70 11.11 -4.86
C ALA A 8 -3.97 10.34 -4.54
N ILE A 9 -4.06 9.09 -5.00
CA ILE A 9 -5.02 8.09 -4.54
C ILE A 9 -4.30 7.14 -3.58
N ILE A 10 -4.90 6.86 -2.41
CA ILE A 10 -4.37 5.91 -1.43
C ILE A 10 -5.47 4.90 -1.08
N THR A 11 -5.28 3.63 -1.44
CA THR A 11 -6.23 2.56 -1.13
C THR A 11 -5.99 2.00 0.28
N GLY A 12 -7.05 1.58 0.98
CA GLY A 12 -6.97 1.21 2.39
C GLY A 12 -6.53 2.39 3.26
N GLY A 13 -7.03 3.60 2.92
CA GLY A 13 -6.56 4.86 3.50
C GLY A 13 -7.26 5.28 4.79
N ALA A 14 -8.29 4.54 5.23
CA ALA A 14 -9.05 4.90 6.43
C ALA A 14 -8.32 4.60 7.75
N SER A 15 -7.24 3.82 7.73
CA SER A 15 -6.52 3.43 8.95
C SER A 15 -5.06 3.04 8.68
N GLY A 16 -4.31 2.79 9.75
CA GLY A 16 -2.98 2.18 9.72
C GLY A 16 -1.98 2.90 8.80
N PHE A 17 -1.25 2.13 8.00
CA PHE A 17 -0.23 2.68 7.11
C PHE A 17 -0.80 3.59 6.03
N GLY A 18 -1.97 3.24 5.48
CA GLY A 18 -2.63 4.05 4.46
C GLY A 18 -2.98 5.45 4.97
N LEU A 19 -3.52 5.54 6.17
CA LEU A 19 -3.83 6.81 6.82
C LEU A 19 -2.56 7.62 7.09
N GLY A 20 -1.51 7.01 7.65
CA GLY A 20 -0.24 7.72 7.89
C GLY A 20 0.45 8.19 6.61
N ILE A 21 0.31 7.45 5.50
CA ILE A 21 0.77 7.91 4.18
C ILE A 21 -0.05 9.12 3.73
N ALA A 22 -1.39 9.08 3.90
CA ALA A 22 -2.27 10.20 3.54
C ALA A 22 -1.95 11.47 4.33
N GLU A 23 -1.79 11.36 5.64
CA GLU A 23 -1.39 12.47 6.52
C GLU A 23 -0.06 13.08 6.08
N LYS A 24 0.94 12.23 5.81
CA LYS A 24 2.26 12.69 5.36
C LYS A 24 2.18 13.37 3.99
N PHE A 25 1.41 12.84 3.05
CA PHE A 25 1.27 13.41 1.72
C PHE A 25 0.61 14.80 1.78
N LEU A 26 -0.44 14.96 2.58
CA LEU A 26 -1.06 16.27 2.84
C LEU A 26 -0.07 17.27 3.45
N ALA A 27 0.71 16.84 4.45
CA ALA A 27 1.75 17.66 5.08
C ALA A 27 2.85 18.08 4.10
N GLU A 28 3.06 17.29 3.03
CA GLU A 28 4.01 17.59 1.95
C GLU A 28 3.37 18.32 0.76
N GLY A 29 2.12 18.79 0.89
CA GLY A 29 1.46 19.67 -0.09
C GLY A 29 0.66 18.94 -1.18
N ALA A 30 0.45 17.63 -1.06
CA ALA A 30 -0.40 16.91 -1.99
C ALA A 30 -1.89 17.13 -1.71
N THR A 31 -2.71 16.98 -2.74
CA THR A 31 -4.15 16.76 -2.62
C THR A 31 -4.40 15.26 -2.60
N VAL A 32 -5.11 14.73 -1.60
CA VAL A 32 -5.25 13.29 -1.36
C VAL A 32 -6.71 12.87 -1.45
N LEU A 33 -6.96 11.73 -2.12
CA LEU A 33 -8.19 10.97 -2.05
C LEU A 33 -7.89 9.61 -1.41
N ILE A 34 -8.48 9.34 -0.25
CA ILE A 34 -8.41 8.04 0.39
C ILE A 34 -9.58 7.17 -0.06
N ALA A 35 -9.31 5.90 -0.35
CA ALA A 35 -10.30 4.91 -0.73
C ALA A 35 -10.28 3.75 0.26
N ASP A 36 -11.43 3.32 0.73
CA ASP A 36 -11.56 2.17 1.62
C ASP A 36 -12.84 1.40 1.34
N ILE A 37 -12.87 0.12 1.69
CA ILE A 37 -14.07 -0.71 1.58
C ILE A 37 -15.15 -0.23 2.56
N ASP A 38 -14.73 0.28 3.72
CA ASP A 38 -15.60 0.96 4.68
C ASP A 38 -15.70 2.45 4.34
N GLY A 39 -16.76 2.81 3.61
CA GLY A 39 -17.00 4.18 3.18
C GLY A 39 -17.17 5.16 4.35
N ALA A 40 -17.82 4.74 5.44
CA ALA A 40 -18.00 5.61 6.61
C ALA A 40 -16.68 5.88 7.32
N ALA A 41 -15.83 4.86 7.46
CA ALA A 41 -14.48 5.03 8.01
C ALA A 41 -13.62 5.93 7.10
N ALA A 42 -13.73 5.78 5.77
CA ALA A 42 -13.03 6.64 4.81
C ALA A 42 -13.45 8.10 4.93
N GLU A 43 -14.74 8.37 5.01
CA GLU A 43 -15.27 9.74 5.17
C GLU A 43 -14.82 10.37 6.49
N GLY A 44 -14.92 9.62 7.61
CA GLY A 44 -14.49 10.11 8.92
C GLY A 44 -12.98 10.43 8.96
N ALA A 45 -12.14 9.55 8.42
CA ALA A 45 -10.70 9.76 8.33
C ALA A 45 -10.37 10.95 7.44
N ALA A 46 -10.98 11.02 6.24
CA ALA A 46 -10.75 12.11 5.29
C ALA A 46 -11.13 13.48 5.88
N GLN A 47 -12.28 13.57 6.57
CA GLN A 47 -12.68 14.78 7.26
C GLN A 47 -11.66 15.20 8.32
N GLY A 48 -11.13 14.23 9.08
CA GLY A 48 -10.16 14.50 10.14
C GLY A 48 -8.82 15.08 9.63
N ILE A 49 -8.41 14.74 8.43
CA ILE A 49 -7.13 15.15 7.85
C ILE A 49 -7.24 16.17 6.70
N GLY A 50 -8.43 16.51 6.24
CA GLY A 50 -8.65 17.43 5.11
C GLY A 50 -8.42 16.79 3.73
N ALA A 51 -8.70 15.49 3.59
CA ALA A 51 -8.65 14.74 2.34
C ALA A 51 -10.03 14.58 1.69
N PHE A 52 -10.06 14.06 0.46
CA PHE A 52 -11.27 13.49 -0.14
C PHE A 52 -11.41 12.01 0.25
N ALA A 53 -12.63 11.49 0.20
CA ALA A 53 -12.94 10.08 0.43
C ALA A 53 -13.72 9.46 -0.74
N ALA A 54 -13.56 8.15 -0.88
CA ALA A 54 -14.39 7.30 -1.73
C ALA A 54 -14.51 5.90 -1.12
N GLN A 55 -15.72 5.32 -1.16
CA GLN A 55 -15.88 3.88 -0.90
C GLN A 55 -15.39 3.09 -2.11
N CYS A 56 -14.57 2.05 -1.89
CA CYS A 56 -14.06 1.20 -2.96
C CYS A 56 -13.64 -0.17 -2.44
N ASP A 57 -14.24 -1.21 -2.95
CA ASP A 57 -13.70 -2.57 -2.88
C ASP A 57 -12.69 -2.74 -4.01
N VAL A 58 -11.40 -2.69 -3.67
CA VAL A 58 -10.28 -2.76 -4.64
C VAL A 58 -10.24 -4.07 -5.43
N SER A 59 -10.96 -5.11 -5.01
CA SER A 59 -11.07 -6.39 -5.71
C SER A 59 -12.07 -6.38 -6.86
N LYS A 60 -12.87 -5.30 -7.00
CA LYS A 60 -13.94 -5.14 -7.99
C LYS A 60 -13.57 -4.12 -9.07
N ASP A 61 -13.64 -4.54 -10.32
CA ASP A 61 -13.30 -3.70 -11.49
C ASP A 61 -14.15 -2.43 -11.57
N ALA A 62 -15.47 -2.56 -11.33
CA ALA A 62 -16.37 -1.44 -11.37
C ALA A 62 -16.10 -0.39 -10.29
N ASP A 63 -15.72 -0.82 -9.07
CA ASP A 63 -15.42 0.08 -7.97
C ASP A 63 -14.11 0.85 -8.25
N VAL A 64 -13.08 0.17 -8.78
CA VAL A 64 -11.81 0.82 -9.16
C VAL A 64 -12.01 1.80 -10.32
N ALA A 65 -12.86 1.48 -11.29
CA ALA A 65 -13.24 2.40 -12.35
C ALA A 65 -13.95 3.65 -11.78
N ALA A 66 -14.91 3.47 -10.87
CA ALA A 66 -15.62 4.56 -10.20
C ALA A 66 -14.69 5.41 -9.33
N LEU A 67 -13.75 4.79 -8.60
CA LEU A 67 -12.70 5.49 -7.84
C LEU A 67 -11.87 6.39 -8.76
N THR A 68 -11.43 5.85 -9.91
CA THR A 68 -10.65 6.61 -10.89
C THR A 68 -11.42 7.82 -11.42
N ALA A 69 -12.69 7.64 -11.78
CA ALA A 69 -13.55 8.73 -12.24
C ALA A 69 -13.76 9.80 -11.13
N THR A 70 -13.96 9.35 -9.88
CA THR A 70 -14.10 10.24 -8.72
C THR A 70 -12.82 11.07 -8.49
N ALA A 71 -11.65 10.45 -8.61
CA ALA A 71 -10.36 11.12 -8.48
C ALA A 71 -10.18 12.21 -9.53
N ILE A 72 -10.48 11.91 -10.79
CA ILE A 72 -10.42 12.90 -11.88
C ILE A 72 -11.41 14.03 -11.65
N ALA A 73 -12.65 13.74 -11.24
CA ALA A 73 -13.65 14.78 -10.99
C ALA A 73 -13.27 15.70 -9.83
N LYS A 74 -12.63 15.19 -8.77
CA LYS A 74 -12.27 15.96 -7.58
C LYS A 74 -10.90 16.66 -7.70
N MET A 75 -9.93 16.05 -8.37
CA MET A 75 -8.54 16.49 -8.36
C MET A 75 -8.00 16.86 -9.76
N GLY A 76 -8.75 16.58 -10.83
CA GLY A 76 -8.39 16.93 -12.22
C GLY A 76 -7.37 15.99 -12.86
N ARG A 77 -6.49 15.36 -12.07
CA ARG A 77 -5.43 14.46 -12.52
C ARG A 77 -5.07 13.45 -11.43
N ILE A 78 -4.25 12.48 -11.78
CA ILE A 78 -3.70 11.51 -10.82
C ILE A 78 -2.19 11.44 -11.04
N ASP A 79 -1.42 12.00 -10.09
CA ASP A 79 0.05 11.97 -10.13
C ASP A 79 0.61 10.76 -9.39
N ILE A 80 -0.07 10.35 -8.32
CA ILE A 80 0.42 9.29 -7.43
C ILE A 80 -0.71 8.28 -7.18
N LEU A 81 -0.36 6.99 -7.28
CA LEU A 81 -1.19 5.87 -6.87
C LEU A 81 -0.48 5.09 -5.78
N VAL A 82 -1.10 4.94 -4.61
CA VAL A 82 -0.60 4.08 -3.53
C VAL A 82 -1.52 2.87 -3.39
N ASN A 83 -1.06 1.70 -3.84
CA ASN A 83 -1.71 0.41 -3.60
C ASN A 83 -1.34 -0.08 -2.21
N ASN A 84 -2.10 0.35 -1.20
CA ASN A 84 -1.87 0.00 0.21
C ASN A 84 -2.91 -0.98 0.75
N ALA A 85 -4.13 -0.99 0.23
CA ALA A 85 -5.15 -1.97 0.66
C ALA A 85 -4.59 -3.40 0.66
N GLY A 86 -4.77 -4.11 1.76
CA GLY A 86 -4.25 -5.45 1.90
C GLY A 86 -4.86 -6.20 3.08
N VAL A 87 -4.93 -7.51 2.95
CA VAL A 87 -5.46 -8.42 3.97
C VAL A 87 -4.52 -9.61 4.15
N THR A 88 -4.67 -10.32 5.27
CA THR A 88 -4.01 -11.59 5.54
C THR A 88 -5.04 -12.63 5.99
N HIS A 89 -4.71 -13.90 5.89
CA HIS A 89 -5.40 -14.95 6.63
C HIS A 89 -4.78 -15.11 8.02
N LEU A 90 -5.46 -15.75 8.95
CA LEU A 90 -4.89 -16.10 10.26
C LEU A 90 -3.76 -17.14 10.08
N PRO A 91 -2.75 -17.14 10.98
CA PRO A 91 -1.66 -18.12 10.91
C PRO A 91 -2.16 -19.56 11.06
N ALA A 92 -2.02 -20.37 10.01
CA ALA A 92 -2.41 -21.78 9.98
C ALA A 92 -1.43 -22.60 9.11
N ALA A 93 -1.50 -23.95 9.15
CA ALA A 93 -0.80 -24.77 8.18
C ALA A 93 -1.32 -24.45 6.77
N MET A 94 -0.46 -24.48 5.76
CA MET A 94 -0.82 -23.99 4.43
C MET A 94 -1.96 -24.80 3.80
N GLU A 95 -2.04 -26.08 4.13
CA GLU A 95 -3.10 -27.01 3.68
C GLU A 95 -4.45 -26.80 4.38
N ASP A 96 -4.47 -26.12 5.53
CA ASP A 96 -5.67 -25.83 6.31
C ASP A 96 -6.32 -24.48 5.94
N ILE A 97 -5.70 -23.69 5.07
CA ILE A 97 -6.27 -22.42 4.61
C ILE A 97 -7.41 -22.70 3.64
N SER A 98 -8.58 -22.15 3.93
CA SER A 98 -9.76 -22.29 3.06
C SER A 98 -9.56 -21.63 1.69
N GLU A 99 -10.24 -22.13 0.67
CA GLU A 99 -10.27 -21.51 -0.65
C GLU A 99 -10.80 -20.05 -0.58
N GLU A 100 -11.78 -19.78 0.27
CA GLU A 100 -12.31 -18.43 0.50
C GLU A 100 -11.23 -17.46 1.03
N ASP A 101 -10.43 -17.87 2.03
CA ASP A 101 -9.34 -17.07 2.55
C ASP A 101 -8.21 -16.87 1.53
N PHE A 102 -7.90 -17.92 0.77
CA PHE A 102 -6.93 -17.86 -0.32
C PHE A 102 -7.38 -16.85 -1.39
N ASP A 103 -8.60 -16.97 -1.87
CA ASP A 103 -9.17 -16.08 -2.89
C ASP A 103 -9.26 -14.64 -2.39
N ARG A 104 -9.68 -14.43 -1.15
CA ARG A 104 -9.73 -13.10 -0.53
C ARG A 104 -8.34 -12.46 -0.49
N VAL A 105 -7.31 -13.19 -0.08
CA VAL A 105 -5.93 -12.69 -0.04
C VAL A 105 -5.44 -12.33 -1.44
N LEU A 106 -5.66 -13.17 -2.44
CA LEU A 106 -5.23 -12.89 -3.81
C LEU A 106 -6.04 -11.76 -4.45
N ASN A 107 -7.35 -11.73 -4.27
CA ASN A 107 -8.19 -10.71 -4.84
C ASN A 107 -7.87 -9.32 -4.29
N VAL A 108 -7.59 -9.21 -2.98
CA VAL A 108 -7.27 -7.92 -2.38
C VAL A 108 -5.80 -7.54 -2.57
N ASN A 109 -4.85 -8.47 -2.43
CA ASN A 109 -3.43 -8.11 -2.44
C ASN A 109 -2.81 -8.09 -3.85
N THR A 110 -3.36 -8.84 -4.81
CA THR A 110 -2.75 -8.98 -6.15
C THR A 110 -3.65 -8.43 -7.26
N LYS A 111 -4.90 -8.91 -7.34
CA LYS A 111 -5.84 -8.45 -8.37
C LYS A 111 -6.12 -6.95 -8.27
N SER A 112 -6.14 -6.38 -7.07
CA SER A 112 -6.31 -4.93 -6.87
C SER A 112 -5.24 -4.10 -7.60
N VAL A 113 -3.99 -4.53 -7.53
CA VAL A 113 -2.88 -3.85 -8.24
C VAL A 113 -3.08 -3.91 -9.74
N TYR A 114 -3.51 -5.06 -10.26
CA TYR A 114 -3.86 -5.20 -11.68
C TYR A 114 -5.04 -4.28 -12.07
N LEU A 115 -6.11 -4.24 -11.28
CA LEU A 115 -7.28 -3.41 -11.57
C LEU A 115 -6.93 -1.91 -11.51
N ALA A 116 -6.17 -1.48 -10.50
CA ALA A 116 -5.69 -0.11 -10.41
C ALA A 116 -4.80 0.26 -11.62
N ALA A 117 -3.91 -0.64 -12.02
CA ALA A 117 -3.09 -0.43 -13.21
C ALA A 117 -3.95 -0.30 -14.48
N LYS A 118 -4.95 -1.16 -14.65
CA LYS A 118 -5.87 -1.14 -15.81
C LYS A 118 -6.55 0.23 -15.99
N HIS A 119 -7.00 0.86 -14.92
CA HIS A 119 -7.77 2.11 -14.99
C HIS A 119 -6.92 3.38 -14.86
N ILE A 120 -5.82 3.36 -14.11
CA ILE A 120 -5.05 4.57 -13.78
C ILE A 120 -3.80 4.73 -14.68
N ILE A 121 -3.12 3.64 -15.03
CA ILE A 121 -1.89 3.73 -15.83
C ILE A 121 -2.11 4.38 -17.20
N PRO A 122 -3.21 4.13 -17.94
CA PRO A 122 -3.46 4.83 -19.20
C PRO A 122 -3.49 6.36 -19.05
N LEU A 123 -4.03 6.87 -17.92
CA LEU A 123 -4.07 8.30 -17.62
C LEU A 123 -2.66 8.83 -17.33
N MET A 124 -1.87 8.14 -16.52
CA MET A 124 -0.48 8.52 -16.23
C MET A 124 0.39 8.50 -17.50
N LYS A 125 0.22 7.50 -18.38
CA LYS A 125 0.90 7.45 -19.69
C LYS A 125 0.53 8.66 -20.57
N ALA A 126 -0.74 9.03 -20.62
CA ALA A 126 -1.19 10.21 -21.37
C ALA A 126 -0.66 11.52 -20.77
N GLN A 127 -0.45 11.58 -19.45
CA GLN A 127 0.18 12.71 -18.76
C GLN A 127 1.70 12.78 -19.00
N GLY A 128 2.34 11.69 -19.43
CA GLY A 128 3.80 11.58 -19.53
C GLY A 128 4.52 11.57 -18.18
N SER A 129 3.79 11.35 -17.09
CA SER A 129 4.33 11.36 -15.72
C SER A 129 3.42 10.61 -14.74
N GLY A 130 4.02 10.02 -13.73
CA GLY A 130 3.28 9.36 -12.63
C GLY A 130 4.21 8.62 -11.66
N ALA A 131 3.71 8.37 -10.46
CA ALA A 131 4.39 7.53 -9.47
C ALA A 131 3.42 6.50 -8.89
N VAL A 132 3.77 5.23 -8.97
CA VAL A 132 3.03 4.13 -8.35
C VAL A 132 3.84 3.61 -7.18
N LEU A 133 3.23 3.50 -6.01
CA LEU A 133 3.80 2.89 -4.83
C LEU A 133 2.97 1.68 -4.40
N ASN A 134 3.59 0.53 -4.35
CA ASN A 134 2.98 -0.69 -3.84
C ASN A 134 3.42 -0.95 -2.39
N VAL A 135 2.49 -1.10 -1.46
CA VAL A 135 2.79 -1.47 -0.08
C VAL A 135 2.82 -3.00 0.01
N ALA A 136 4.02 -3.55 -0.25
CA ALA A 136 4.25 -4.98 -0.17
C ALA A 136 4.43 -5.45 1.30
N SER A 137 5.51 -6.12 1.65
CA SER A 137 5.83 -6.54 3.01
C SER A 137 7.20 -7.20 3.07
N THR A 138 7.88 -7.17 4.21
CA THR A 138 8.99 -8.08 4.52
C THR A 138 8.60 -9.56 4.36
N ALA A 139 7.33 -9.90 4.45
CA ALA A 139 6.83 -11.24 4.21
C ALA A 139 7.09 -11.75 2.78
N GLY A 140 7.18 -10.85 1.80
CA GLY A 140 7.55 -11.19 0.43
C GLY A 140 9.06 -11.36 0.20
N VAL A 141 9.90 -10.95 1.17
CA VAL A 141 11.37 -11.02 1.13
C VAL A 141 11.89 -12.14 2.05
N SER A 142 11.42 -12.12 3.30
CA SER A 142 11.80 -13.06 4.36
C SER A 142 10.51 -13.67 4.96
N PRO A 143 9.95 -14.71 4.32
CA PRO A 143 8.62 -15.23 4.63
C PRO A 143 8.56 -15.81 6.05
N ARG A 144 7.42 -15.57 6.71
CA ARG A 144 7.13 -16.17 8.02
C ARG A 144 6.37 -17.50 7.84
N PRO A 145 6.59 -18.49 8.69
CA PRO A 145 5.80 -19.72 8.66
C PRO A 145 4.32 -19.43 8.96
N ARG A 146 3.45 -20.32 8.49
CA ARG A 146 2.00 -20.30 8.69
C ARG A 146 1.25 -19.14 8.01
N LEU A 147 1.91 -18.39 7.09
CA LEU A 147 1.35 -17.30 6.31
C LEU A 147 1.66 -17.47 4.81
N SER A 148 1.75 -18.70 4.32
CA SER A 148 2.27 -19.02 2.99
C SER A 148 1.61 -18.22 1.86
N TRP A 149 0.29 -18.14 1.84
CA TRP A 149 -0.43 -17.47 0.75
C TRP A 149 -0.36 -15.95 0.83
N TYR A 150 -0.33 -15.40 2.05
CA TYR A 150 -0.03 -13.99 2.25
C TYR A 150 1.40 -13.65 1.80
N ASN A 151 2.40 -14.43 2.24
CA ASN A 151 3.79 -14.23 1.83
C ASN A 151 3.93 -14.25 0.31
N ALA A 152 3.31 -15.24 -0.35
CA ALA A 152 3.31 -15.38 -1.81
C ALA A 152 2.66 -14.18 -2.50
N SER A 153 1.54 -13.65 -1.98
CA SER A 153 0.88 -12.47 -2.53
C SER A 153 1.77 -11.22 -2.47
N LYS A 154 2.56 -11.07 -1.40
CA LYS A 154 3.49 -9.95 -1.24
C LYS A 154 4.76 -10.13 -2.09
N GLY A 155 5.24 -11.35 -2.27
CA GLY A 155 6.30 -11.67 -3.24
C GLY A 155 5.86 -11.38 -4.67
N TRP A 156 4.62 -11.71 -5.02
CA TRP A 156 4.03 -11.34 -6.32
C TRP A 156 4.04 -9.83 -6.53
N MET A 157 3.67 -9.05 -5.52
CA MET A 157 3.64 -7.58 -5.61
C MET A 157 5.03 -6.99 -5.85
N ILE A 158 6.08 -7.55 -5.20
CA ILE A 158 7.48 -7.14 -5.43
C ILE A 158 7.90 -7.41 -6.88
N THR A 159 7.56 -8.58 -7.42
CA THR A 159 7.87 -8.92 -8.82
C THR A 159 7.06 -8.06 -9.79
N ALA A 160 5.77 -7.86 -9.54
CA ALA A 160 4.92 -6.98 -10.34
C ALA A 160 5.45 -5.55 -10.38
N THR A 161 5.94 -5.01 -9.24
CA THR A 161 6.57 -3.70 -9.16
C THR A 161 7.73 -3.57 -10.14
N LYS A 162 8.64 -4.55 -10.18
CA LYS A 162 9.78 -4.55 -11.09
C LYS A 162 9.35 -4.64 -12.55
N SER A 163 8.40 -5.51 -12.87
CA SER A 163 7.87 -5.67 -14.23
C SER A 163 7.20 -4.39 -14.72
N MET A 164 6.33 -3.80 -13.90
CA MET A 164 5.66 -2.54 -14.22
C MET A 164 6.67 -1.38 -14.39
N ALA A 165 7.71 -1.32 -13.55
CA ALA A 165 8.73 -0.29 -13.64
C ALA A 165 9.46 -0.31 -15.00
N VAL A 166 9.89 -1.48 -15.47
CA VAL A 166 10.55 -1.64 -16.77
C VAL A 166 9.63 -1.23 -17.92
N GLU A 167 8.35 -1.64 -17.86
CA GLU A 167 7.38 -1.34 -18.90
C GLU A 167 6.99 0.14 -18.96
N LEU A 168 6.89 0.79 -17.80
CA LEU A 168 6.32 2.14 -17.68
C LEU A 168 7.36 3.27 -17.68
N ALA A 169 8.62 2.97 -17.43
CA ALA A 169 9.69 3.97 -17.41
C ALA A 169 9.78 4.80 -18.71
N PRO A 170 9.66 4.23 -19.93
CA PRO A 170 9.66 5.03 -21.15
C PRO A 170 8.49 6.02 -21.28
N ALA A 171 7.39 5.79 -20.54
CA ALA A 171 6.24 6.70 -20.48
C ALA A 171 6.34 7.73 -19.34
N GLY A 172 7.47 7.83 -18.65
CA GLY A 172 7.68 8.75 -17.54
C GLY A 172 6.97 8.34 -16.23
N VAL A 173 6.54 7.09 -16.10
CA VAL A 173 5.87 6.58 -14.90
C VAL A 173 6.83 5.70 -14.11
N ARG A 174 7.07 6.05 -12.85
CA ARG A 174 7.89 5.28 -11.91
C ARG A 174 7.02 4.33 -11.09
N VAL A 175 7.54 3.14 -10.81
CA VAL A 175 6.84 2.15 -9.98
C VAL A 175 7.80 1.61 -8.94
N ASN A 176 7.49 1.79 -7.66
CA ASN A 176 8.31 1.30 -6.55
C ASN A 176 7.43 0.58 -5.52
N ALA A 177 8.06 -0.12 -4.61
CA ALA A 177 7.40 -0.72 -3.46
C ALA A 177 8.12 -0.37 -2.16
N ILE A 178 7.38 -0.39 -1.07
CA ILE A 178 7.93 -0.47 0.29
C ILE A 178 7.57 -1.82 0.89
N ASN A 179 8.48 -2.37 1.69
CA ASN A 179 8.35 -3.64 2.39
C ASN A 179 8.32 -3.39 3.91
N PRO A 180 7.15 -3.05 4.49
CA PRO A 180 7.03 -2.86 5.93
C PRO A 180 7.28 -4.15 6.71
N VAL A 181 7.90 -4.02 7.88
CA VAL A 181 7.78 -5.02 8.94
C VAL A 181 6.44 -4.88 9.67
N ALA A 182 6.14 -5.77 10.59
CA ALA A 182 4.97 -5.65 11.48
C ALA A 182 4.92 -4.25 12.11
N GLY A 183 3.77 -3.60 12.01
CA GLY A 183 3.57 -2.24 12.46
C GLY A 183 2.33 -2.06 13.32
N GLU A 184 2.28 -0.95 14.04
CA GLU A 184 1.15 -0.57 14.89
C GLU A 184 -0.06 -0.16 14.04
N THR A 185 -0.76 -1.18 13.54
CA THR A 185 -1.94 -1.05 12.67
C THR A 185 -3.02 -2.02 13.11
N PRO A 186 -4.29 -1.84 12.72
CA PRO A 186 -5.35 -2.81 12.98
C PRO A 186 -5.03 -4.23 12.50
N LEU A 187 -4.19 -4.37 11.47
CA LEU A 187 -3.81 -5.66 10.90
C LEU A 187 -2.82 -6.44 11.79
N LEU A 188 -2.15 -5.79 12.75
CA LEU A 188 -1.12 -6.42 13.60
C LEU A 188 -1.66 -7.66 14.33
N LYS A 189 -2.87 -7.56 14.91
CA LYS A 189 -3.52 -8.68 15.60
C LYS A 189 -3.69 -9.91 14.71
N SER A 190 -4.04 -9.71 13.44
CA SER A 190 -4.23 -10.82 12.50
C SER A 190 -2.92 -11.56 12.20
N PHE A 191 -1.77 -10.89 12.25
CA PHE A 191 -0.45 -11.52 12.09
C PHE A 191 0.02 -12.28 13.33
N MET A 192 -0.35 -11.80 14.50
CA MET A 192 0.06 -12.41 15.78
C MET A 192 -0.87 -13.57 16.21
N GLY A 193 -2.12 -13.56 15.70
CA GLY A 193 -3.19 -14.44 16.19
C GLY A 193 -3.79 -13.91 17.49
N GLU A 194 -2.94 -13.64 18.49
CA GLU A 194 -3.31 -13.03 19.78
C GLU A 194 -2.44 -11.80 20.03
N ASP A 195 -3.03 -10.72 20.51
CA ASP A 195 -2.31 -9.50 20.87
C ASP A 195 -2.01 -9.48 22.37
N THR A 196 -0.92 -10.18 22.76
CA THR A 196 -0.43 -10.23 24.13
C THR A 196 0.94 -9.54 24.25
N PRO A 197 1.34 -9.08 25.46
CA PRO A 197 2.66 -8.49 25.67
C PRO A 197 3.80 -9.43 25.25
N GLU A 198 3.66 -10.73 25.51
CA GLU A 198 4.65 -11.76 25.17
C GLU A 198 4.78 -11.93 23.65
N MET A 199 3.65 -11.94 22.92
CA MET A 199 3.64 -12.02 21.47
C MET A 199 4.23 -10.75 20.85
N ARG A 200 3.88 -9.58 21.38
CA ARG A 200 4.49 -8.30 20.96
C ARG A 200 6.00 -8.31 21.17
N ALA A 201 6.49 -8.72 22.33
CA ALA A 201 7.91 -8.82 22.63
C ALA A 201 8.62 -9.80 21.68
N LYS A 202 8.02 -10.94 21.36
CA LYS A 202 8.52 -11.90 20.39
C LYS A 202 8.65 -11.32 18.99
N PHE A 203 7.67 -10.53 18.54
CA PHE A 203 7.77 -9.86 17.24
C PHE A 203 8.84 -8.78 17.23
N VAL A 204 8.88 -7.94 18.26
CA VAL A 204 9.86 -6.85 18.41
C VAL A 204 11.29 -7.40 18.47
N SER A 205 11.52 -8.56 19.14
CA SER A 205 12.85 -9.18 19.22
C SER A 205 13.42 -9.60 17.85
N THR A 206 12.58 -9.68 16.81
CA THR A 206 13.02 -9.96 15.43
C THR A 206 13.36 -8.69 14.64
N ILE A 207 13.23 -7.52 15.23
CA ILE A 207 13.46 -6.22 14.59
C ILE A 207 14.66 -5.54 15.26
N PRO A 208 15.82 -5.46 14.61
CA PRO A 208 17.04 -4.91 15.23
C PRO A 208 16.90 -3.51 15.84
N ILE A 209 16.10 -2.61 15.23
CA ILE A 209 15.82 -1.28 15.80
C ILE A 209 14.99 -1.36 17.11
N GLY A 210 14.37 -2.49 17.42
CA GLY A 210 13.72 -2.75 18.72
C GLY A 210 12.33 -2.18 18.89
N ARG A 211 11.62 -1.84 17.80
CA ARG A 211 10.22 -1.40 17.82
C ARG A 211 9.45 -1.85 16.58
N PHE A 212 8.13 -1.85 16.69
CA PHE A 212 7.27 -1.93 15.52
C PHE A 212 7.44 -0.70 14.61
N SER A 213 7.17 -0.86 13.33
CA SER A 213 7.02 0.28 12.43
C SER A 213 5.73 1.05 12.74
N THR A 214 5.74 2.33 12.44
CA THR A 214 4.61 3.22 12.64
C THR A 214 4.03 3.69 11.31
N PRO A 215 2.78 4.19 11.27
CA PRO A 215 2.23 4.84 10.09
C PRO A 215 3.13 5.97 9.55
N GLN A 216 3.78 6.72 10.46
CA GLN A 216 4.70 7.80 10.11
C GLN A 216 5.97 7.30 9.38
N ASP A 217 6.52 6.13 9.77
CA ASP A 217 7.67 5.54 9.07
C ASP A 217 7.32 5.25 7.61
N MET A 218 6.12 4.70 7.37
CA MET A 218 5.63 4.43 6.02
C MET A 218 5.35 5.71 5.24
N GLY A 219 4.74 6.70 5.88
CA GLY A 219 4.48 8.01 5.29
C GLY A 219 5.77 8.69 4.80
N ASN A 220 6.84 8.67 5.60
CA ASN A 220 8.12 9.26 5.25
C ASN A 220 8.75 8.58 4.02
N ALA A 221 8.79 7.25 4.01
CA ALA A 221 9.32 6.47 2.90
C ALA A 221 8.50 6.66 1.62
N ALA A 222 7.18 6.64 1.74
CA ALA A 222 6.24 6.85 0.64
C ALA A 222 6.39 8.26 0.03
N ALA A 223 6.45 9.30 0.85
CA ALA A 223 6.61 10.68 0.39
C ALA A 223 7.91 10.86 -0.39
N PHE A 224 9.02 10.27 0.05
CA PHE A 224 10.29 10.30 -0.68
C PHE A 224 10.17 9.59 -2.04
N LEU A 225 9.72 8.31 -2.05
CA LEU A 225 9.66 7.52 -3.29
C LEU A 225 8.69 8.09 -4.33
N CYS A 226 7.62 8.79 -3.88
CA CYS A 226 6.65 9.40 -4.78
C CYS A 226 7.04 10.82 -5.22
N SER A 227 8.03 11.44 -4.59
CA SER A 227 8.50 12.80 -4.91
C SER A 227 9.44 12.86 -6.11
N ASP A 228 9.70 14.07 -6.59
CA ASP A 228 10.67 14.32 -7.67
C ASP A 228 12.13 14.11 -7.20
N GLU A 229 12.40 14.08 -5.88
CA GLU A 229 13.72 13.70 -5.32
C GLU A 229 14.09 12.24 -5.64
N ALA A 230 13.09 11.38 -5.89
CA ALA A 230 13.26 10.00 -6.31
C ALA A 230 13.17 9.80 -7.84
N SER A 231 13.41 10.85 -8.63
CA SER A 231 13.22 10.83 -10.10
C SER A 231 14.02 9.75 -10.83
N MET A 232 15.16 9.30 -10.28
CA MET A 232 15.98 8.23 -10.84
C MET A 232 15.73 6.86 -10.18
N ILE A 233 14.70 6.75 -9.31
CA ILE A 233 14.37 5.53 -8.58
C ILE A 233 13.09 4.92 -9.14
N THR A 234 13.22 3.76 -9.78
CA THR A 234 12.10 2.93 -10.25
C THR A 234 12.46 1.45 -10.15
N GLY A 235 11.49 0.60 -9.85
CA GLY A 235 11.67 -0.86 -9.70
C GLY A 235 12.26 -1.28 -8.35
N VAL A 236 12.44 -0.36 -7.39
CA VAL A 236 12.93 -0.71 -6.06
C VAL A 236 11.79 -1.29 -5.21
N ALA A 237 12.12 -2.28 -4.40
CA ALA A 237 11.28 -2.73 -3.29
C ALA A 237 12.10 -2.49 -2.00
N MET A 238 11.82 -1.36 -1.34
CA MET A 238 12.63 -0.85 -0.24
C MET A 238 12.11 -1.39 1.10
N GLU A 239 13.00 -2.03 1.85
CA GLU A 239 12.71 -2.46 3.21
C GLU A 239 12.56 -1.25 4.13
N VAL A 240 11.40 -1.15 4.82
CA VAL A 240 11.13 -0.19 5.89
C VAL A 240 10.84 -1.02 7.14
N ASP A 241 11.87 -1.70 7.62
CA ASP A 241 11.73 -2.88 8.48
C ASP A 241 12.60 -2.90 9.74
N GLY A 242 13.38 -1.85 9.95
CA GLY A 242 14.27 -1.76 11.10
C GLY A 242 15.36 -2.83 11.12
N GLY A 243 15.76 -3.35 9.95
CA GLY A 243 16.78 -4.38 9.80
C GLY A 243 16.26 -5.83 9.94
N ARG A 244 14.95 -6.04 9.84
CA ARG A 244 14.32 -7.37 9.99
C ARG A 244 14.76 -8.38 8.93
N CYS A 245 15.14 -7.92 7.75
CA CYS A 245 15.50 -8.78 6.60
C CYS A 245 17.01 -8.97 6.38
N ILE A 246 17.85 -8.49 7.30
CA ILE A 246 19.32 -8.67 7.26
C ILE A 246 19.81 -9.55 8.39
#